data_b47356d0de7057f6aec1695510e3b13e
#
_entry.id   b47356d0de7057f6aec1695510e3b13e
#
_cell.length_a   1.000
_cell.length_b   1.000
_cell.length_c   1.000
_cell.angle_alpha   90.00
_cell.angle_beta   90.00
_cell.angle_gamma   90.00
#
_symmetry.space_group_name_H-M   'P 1'
#
loop_
_entity.id
_entity.type
_entity.pdbx_description
1 polymer ?
#
loop_
_entity_poly.entity_id
_entity_poly.type
_entity_poly.pdbx_seq_one_letter_code
_entity_poly.pdbx_strand_id
1 'polypeptide(L)'
;MSTNPTVDDWKEAVDSFKVGAWDPCLFVDDDNRMYIYFGSSNTYPTYGQEIDRKTFQPIGERKELLRLNDSIHGWERFGEYNDNTFLKPFIEGSWMTKHDGKYYLQYGAPGTEFSGYGDGVYVSDHPLGPFTYQSHNPFSYKPGGFARGAGHGATYQDKFGNWWHVSTIVIGVKNNFERRIGIWPAGFDDDGILYSNSAYGDYPYYLPDKKVDSFHSAFTGWMLLNYNKPVVVSSTLDAFAANNAVDESIKTYWSATTGNKGEWLQTDLGAVSTVRAIQINYADQGVDTSFLGKIPNLYHQYKIYASDDAQHWKVIVDKSNNKKDVPHDYVELEQPVKTHYLKIENIHMPTGKFALSGFRVFGNGNGARPDTVKNFIALRGDSERRNVWLKWQVNDNATGYTIYFGETPDKLYNSVMVYNVNEYYLKALENDKPYYFRIEAFNENGISPGTQVIKAE
;
A
#
# COMPACT_ATOMS: atom_id res chain seq x y z
N MET A 1 21.38 -19.86 7.48
CA MET A 1 21.03 -19.25 8.78
C MET A 1 22.11 -18.27 9.19
N SER A 2 21.76 -17.18 9.83
CA SER A 2 22.66 -16.23 10.50
C SER A 2 22.14 -15.96 11.90
N THR A 3 23.02 -15.63 12.84
CA THR A 3 22.65 -15.13 14.17
C THR A 3 22.52 -13.62 14.21
N ASN A 4 22.98 -12.94 13.16
CA ASN A 4 22.85 -11.50 12.98
C ASN A 4 22.53 -11.19 11.51
N PRO A 5 21.27 -10.91 11.17
CA PRO A 5 20.85 -10.68 9.79
C PRO A 5 21.43 -9.41 9.14
N THR A 6 22.10 -8.55 9.93
CA THR A 6 22.70 -7.31 9.43
C THR A 6 24.13 -7.50 8.91
N VAL A 7 24.71 -8.68 9.05
CA VAL A 7 26.04 -9.01 8.54
C VAL A 7 25.97 -10.15 7.52
N ASP A 8 26.90 -10.18 6.60
CA ASP A 8 26.98 -11.20 5.55
C ASP A 8 27.72 -12.46 6.08
N ASP A 9 27.09 -13.13 7.04
CA ASP A 9 27.57 -14.40 7.62
C ASP A 9 26.57 -15.57 7.43
N TRP A 10 25.71 -15.48 6.42
CA TRP A 10 24.69 -16.46 6.12
C TRP A 10 25.29 -17.80 5.73
N LYS A 11 24.76 -18.87 6.32
CA LYS A 11 25.14 -20.26 6.04
C LYS A 11 23.91 -21.08 5.71
N GLU A 12 24.08 -22.01 4.79
CA GLU A 12 23.06 -23.04 4.55
C GLU A 12 22.81 -23.82 5.84
N ALA A 13 21.54 -24.04 6.14
CA ALA A 13 21.13 -24.80 7.31
C ALA A 13 21.27 -26.31 7.06
N VAL A 14 20.98 -26.72 5.83
CA VAL A 14 21.02 -28.11 5.35
C VAL A 14 21.35 -28.12 3.87
N ASP A 15 22.01 -29.18 3.41
CA ASP A 15 22.38 -29.38 2.00
C ASP A 15 21.15 -29.61 1.10
N SER A 16 20.06 -30.11 1.65
CA SER A 16 18.82 -30.39 0.92
C SER A 16 17.61 -30.24 1.81
N PHE A 17 16.71 -29.33 1.43
CA PHE A 17 15.41 -29.14 2.07
C PHE A 17 14.34 -29.95 1.33
N LYS A 18 13.76 -30.96 1.98
CA LYS A 18 12.85 -31.90 1.34
C LYS A 18 11.41 -31.47 1.24
N VAL A 19 11.05 -30.36 1.84
CA VAL A 19 9.74 -29.76 1.66
C VAL A 19 9.83 -28.85 0.45
N GLY A 20 9.21 -29.25 -0.67
CA GLY A 20 9.07 -28.39 -1.85
C GLY A 20 8.13 -27.25 -1.51
N ALA A 21 8.67 -26.08 -1.17
CA ALA A 21 7.88 -24.97 -0.66
C ALA A 21 8.03 -23.75 -1.57
N TRP A 22 6.87 -23.22 -2.02
CA TRP A 22 6.73 -21.87 -2.55
C TRP A 22 6.21 -20.96 -1.43
N ASP A 23 6.74 -19.74 -1.34
CA ASP A 23 6.37 -18.73 -0.35
C ASP A 23 6.36 -19.28 1.09
N PRO A 24 7.49 -19.83 1.58
CA PRO A 24 7.52 -20.51 2.86
C PRO A 24 7.60 -19.51 4.02
N CYS A 25 6.83 -19.79 5.09
CA CYS A 25 7.00 -19.19 6.40
C CYS A 25 7.44 -20.25 7.40
N LEU A 26 8.56 -20.04 8.07
CA LEU A 26 8.98 -20.83 9.23
C LEU A 26 8.48 -20.17 10.51
N PHE A 27 7.81 -20.93 11.34
CA PHE A 27 7.30 -20.50 12.63
C PHE A 27 7.84 -21.40 13.74
N VAL A 28 8.35 -20.77 14.80
CA VAL A 28 8.79 -21.49 16.01
C VAL A 28 7.82 -21.14 17.13
N ASP A 29 7.15 -22.15 17.65
CA ASP A 29 6.16 -22.01 18.71
C ASP A 29 6.80 -21.90 20.10
N ASP A 30 6.01 -21.50 21.10
CA ASP A 30 6.45 -21.33 22.50
C ASP A 30 6.94 -22.64 23.12
N ASP A 31 6.42 -23.79 22.67
CA ASP A 31 6.87 -25.13 23.08
C ASP A 31 8.15 -25.57 22.37
N ASN A 32 8.74 -24.67 21.58
CA ASN A 32 9.97 -24.90 20.82
C ASN A 32 9.85 -25.86 19.62
N ARG A 33 8.63 -26.24 19.21
CA ARG A 33 8.37 -26.94 17.96
C ARG A 33 8.43 -25.95 16.80
N MET A 34 8.82 -26.45 15.62
CA MET A 34 8.93 -25.62 14.43
C MET A 34 7.96 -26.13 13.35
N TYR A 35 7.34 -25.19 12.68
CA TYR A 35 6.39 -25.44 11.61
C TYR A 35 6.77 -24.66 10.36
N ILE A 36 6.44 -25.21 9.20
CA ILE A 36 6.52 -24.54 7.92
C ILE A 36 5.13 -24.41 7.31
N TYR A 37 4.80 -23.22 6.82
CA TYR A 37 3.58 -22.95 6.05
C TYR A 37 4.00 -22.52 4.66
N PHE A 38 3.35 -23.03 3.61
CA PHE A 38 3.76 -22.80 2.24
C PHE A 38 2.65 -23.06 1.24
N GLY A 39 2.76 -22.45 0.07
CA GLY A 39 1.86 -22.61 -1.07
C GLY A 39 1.78 -21.32 -1.87
N SER A 40 1.89 -21.43 -3.19
CA SER A 40 1.60 -20.37 -4.15
C SER A 40 1.00 -21.04 -5.37
N SER A 41 -0.33 -20.92 -5.55
CA SER A 41 -1.03 -21.64 -6.59
C SER A 41 -2.44 -21.09 -6.82
N ASN A 42 -2.94 -21.28 -8.04
CA ASN A 42 -4.35 -21.13 -8.38
C ASN A 42 -5.12 -22.46 -8.39
N THR A 43 -4.49 -23.54 -7.97
CA THR A 43 -5.07 -24.91 -7.99
C THR A 43 -4.93 -25.62 -6.65
N TYR A 44 -3.76 -25.51 -6.03
CA TYR A 44 -3.44 -26.20 -4.79
C TYR A 44 -3.65 -25.29 -3.57
N PRO A 45 -3.93 -25.90 -2.38
CA PRO A 45 -4.12 -25.16 -1.14
C PRO A 45 -2.80 -24.64 -0.56
N THR A 46 -2.91 -23.85 0.48
CA THR A 46 -1.82 -23.65 1.43
C THR A 46 -1.65 -24.88 2.31
N TYR A 47 -0.43 -25.28 2.54
CA TYR A 47 -0.06 -26.43 3.34
C TYR A 47 0.69 -26.02 4.60
N GLY A 48 0.67 -26.91 5.60
CA GLY A 48 1.50 -26.83 6.79
C GLY A 48 2.10 -28.16 7.17
N GLN A 49 3.27 -28.13 7.77
CA GLN A 49 3.96 -29.32 8.26
C GLN A 49 4.87 -28.99 9.44
N GLU A 50 4.99 -29.89 10.38
CA GLU A 50 6.00 -29.80 11.43
C GLU A 50 7.37 -30.15 10.87
N ILE A 51 8.42 -29.47 11.35
CA ILE A 51 9.80 -29.60 10.92
C ILE A 51 10.69 -29.83 12.14
N ASP A 52 11.57 -30.83 12.07
CA ASP A 52 12.61 -31.01 13.07
C ASP A 52 13.61 -29.82 13.05
N ARG A 53 13.78 -29.16 14.18
CA ARG A 53 14.59 -27.94 14.27
C ARG A 53 16.09 -28.13 14.06
N LYS A 54 16.60 -29.37 14.21
CA LYS A 54 18.03 -29.66 14.08
C LYS A 54 18.37 -30.14 12.68
N THR A 55 17.52 -31.00 12.14
CA THR A 55 17.74 -31.63 10.84
C THR A 55 17.01 -30.95 9.69
N PHE A 56 16.06 -30.09 9.98
CA PHE A 56 15.15 -29.46 9.03
C PHE A 56 14.37 -30.48 8.17
N GLN A 57 14.22 -31.71 8.68
CA GLN A 57 13.43 -32.74 8.02
C GLN A 57 11.95 -32.63 8.44
N PRO A 58 11.01 -32.94 7.53
CA PRO A 58 9.59 -32.94 7.86
C PRO A 58 9.27 -34.03 8.90
N ILE A 59 8.37 -33.69 9.83
CA ILE A 59 7.82 -34.61 10.83
C ILE A 59 6.34 -34.84 10.47
N GLY A 60 5.98 -36.13 10.37
CA GLY A 60 4.60 -36.49 10.03
C GLY A 60 4.20 -36.16 8.60
N GLU A 61 2.91 -36.12 8.36
CA GLU A 61 2.34 -35.82 7.05
C GLU A 61 2.04 -34.33 6.87
N ARG A 62 2.22 -33.84 5.64
CA ARG A 62 1.77 -32.51 5.21
C ARG A 62 0.26 -32.40 5.33
N LYS A 63 -0.23 -31.31 5.94
CA LYS A 63 -1.65 -31.02 6.06
C LYS A 63 -2.06 -29.91 5.10
N GLU A 64 -3.20 -30.09 4.47
CA GLU A 64 -3.91 -29.03 3.78
C GLU A 64 -4.57 -28.13 4.83
N LEU A 65 -4.34 -26.81 4.76
CA LEU A 65 -4.79 -25.87 5.78
C LEU A 65 -5.96 -24.99 5.31
N LEU A 66 -5.81 -24.38 4.12
CA LEU A 66 -6.85 -23.50 3.59
C LEU A 66 -6.82 -23.44 2.06
N ARG A 67 -7.98 -23.07 1.50
CA ARG A 67 -8.21 -22.83 0.06
C ARG A 67 -8.98 -21.53 -0.11
N LEU A 68 -8.80 -20.89 -1.26
CA LEU A 68 -9.65 -19.76 -1.66
C LEU A 68 -11.10 -20.21 -1.86
N ASN A 69 -12.00 -19.28 -1.61
CA ASN A 69 -13.41 -19.41 -1.90
C ASN A 69 -13.98 -18.10 -2.49
N ASP A 70 -13.54 -17.78 -3.68
CA ASP A 70 -13.90 -16.58 -4.41
C ASP A 70 -15.40 -16.49 -4.75
N SER A 71 -16.14 -17.59 -4.60
CA SER A 71 -17.61 -17.58 -4.71
C SER A 71 -18.30 -16.91 -3.52
N ILE A 72 -17.66 -16.88 -2.35
CA ILE A 72 -18.13 -16.22 -1.13
C ILE A 72 -17.35 -14.93 -0.89
N HIS A 73 -16.01 -15.00 -0.95
CA HIS A 73 -15.10 -13.91 -0.63
C HIS A 73 -14.81 -13.08 -1.88
N GLY A 74 -15.49 -11.95 -2.02
CA GLY A 74 -15.37 -11.11 -3.23
C GLY A 74 -13.96 -10.58 -3.45
N TRP A 75 -13.22 -10.28 -2.38
CA TRP A 75 -11.86 -9.77 -2.45
C TRP A 75 -10.86 -10.81 -3.00
N GLU A 76 -11.15 -12.10 -2.89
CA GLU A 76 -10.34 -13.18 -3.47
C GLU A 76 -10.51 -13.33 -4.99
N ARG A 77 -11.53 -12.70 -5.60
CA ARG A 77 -11.74 -12.78 -7.05
C ARG A 77 -10.59 -12.18 -7.83
N PHE A 78 -10.21 -12.85 -8.90
CA PHE A 78 -9.15 -12.41 -9.80
C PHE A 78 -9.49 -11.06 -10.49
N GLY A 79 -8.45 -10.34 -10.96
CA GLY A 79 -8.57 -9.11 -11.73
C GLY A 79 -8.42 -7.83 -10.92
N GLU A 80 -8.16 -6.74 -11.65
CA GLU A 80 -7.87 -5.40 -11.10
C GLU A 80 -8.97 -4.86 -10.16
N TYR A 81 -10.20 -5.28 -10.39
CA TYR A 81 -11.37 -4.81 -9.62
C TYR A 81 -12.10 -5.96 -8.91
N ASN A 82 -11.42 -7.10 -8.68
CA ASN A 82 -12.03 -8.30 -8.10
C ASN A 82 -13.31 -8.75 -8.85
N ASP A 83 -13.29 -8.80 -10.16
CA ASP A 83 -14.47 -9.05 -11.00
C ASP A 83 -14.30 -10.11 -12.08
N ASN A 84 -13.13 -10.70 -12.22
CA ASN A 84 -12.90 -11.78 -13.15
C ASN A 84 -13.30 -13.12 -12.54
N THR A 85 -14.36 -13.72 -13.06
CA THR A 85 -14.88 -15.01 -12.60
C THR A 85 -14.45 -16.20 -13.47
N PHE A 86 -13.66 -15.96 -14.50
CA PHE A 86 -13.19 -17.01 -15.44
C PHE A 86 -11.83 -17.58 -15.02
N LEU A 87 -10.95 -16.73 -14.52
CA LEU A 87 -9.62 -17.14 -14.08
C LEU A 87 -9.64 -17.42 -12.58
N LYS A 88 -8.96 -18.47 -12.17
CA LYS A 88 -8.79 -18.79 -10.76
C LYS A 88 -7.75 -17.87 -10.14
N PRO A 89 -8.08 -17.27 -9.00
CA PRO A 89 -7.14 -16.45 -8.26
C PRO A 89 -6.02 -17.30 -7.66
N PHE A 90 -4.89 -16.64 -7.36
CA PHE A 90 -3.80 -17.24 -6.58
C PHE A 90 -4.04 -17.10 -5.09
N ILE A 91 -3.61 -18.12 -4.35
CA ILE A 91 -3.36 -18.08 -2.92
C ILE A 91 -1.87 -18.22 -2.70
N GLU A 92 -1.27 -17.35 -1.90
CA GLU A 92 0.18 -17.30 -1.69
C GLU A 92 0.55 -16.57 -0.40
N GLY A 93 1.86 -16.38 -0.14
CA GLY A 93 2.34 -15.47 0.89
C GLY A 93 1.97 -15.90 2.32
N SER A 94 2.08 -17.19 2.63
CA SER A 94 1.74 -17.70 3.96
C SER A 94 2.57 -17.04 5.05
N TRP A 95 1.91 -16.52 6.11
CA TRP A 95 2.56 -16.01 7.31
C TRP A 95 1.82 -16.41 8.57
N MET A 96 2.55 -16.86 9.60
CA MET A 96 1.97 -17.24 10.89
C MET A 96 2.29 -16.22 11.96
N THR A 97 1.25 -15.72 12.63
CA THR A 97 1.36 -14.93 13.85
C THR A 97 0.63 -15.64 14.99
N LYS A 98 1.25 -15.68 16.18
CA LYS A 98 0.58 -16.17 17.40
C LYS A 98 0.24 -15.00 18.30
N HIS A 99 -1.01 -14.94 18.77
CA HIS A 99 -1.48 -13.93 19.71
C HIS A 99 -2.51 -14.54 20.64
N ASP A 100 -2.37 -14.31 21.96
CA ASP A 100 -3.25 -14.80 23.03
C ASP A 100 -3.61 -16.29 22.90
N GLY A 101 -2.59 -17.11 22.58
CA GLY A 101 -2.73 -18.57 22.45
C GLY A 101 -3.37 -19.04 21.16
N LYS A 102 -3.79 -18.14 20.27
CA LYS A 102 -4.35 -18.47 18.95
C LYS A 102 -3.34 -18.27 17.82
N TYR A 103 -3.54 -19.02 16.76
CA TYR A 103 -2.69 -19.05 15.56
C TYR A 103 -3.42 -18.38 14.40
N TYR A 104 -2.81 -17.34 13.85
CA TYR A 104 -3.35 -16.51 12.76
C TYR A 104 -2.56 -16.81 11.49
N LEU A 105 -3.09 -17.67 10.63
CA LEU A 105 -2.47 -18.00 9.35
C LEU A 105 -2.95 -17.00 8.29
N GLN A 106 -2.06 -16.11 7.90
CA GLN A 106 -2.28 -15.08 6.90
C GLN A 106 -1.96 -15.60 5.50
N TYR A 107 -2.62 -15.05 4.48
CA TYR A 107 -2.40 -15.39 3.07
C TYR A 107 -2.76 -14.24 2.16
N GLY A 108 -2.09 -14.13 1.01
CA GLY A 108 -2.34 -13.14 -0.02
C GLY A 108 -3.24 -13.68 -1.15
N ALA A 109 -4.13 -12.85 -1.66
CA ALA A 109 -4.98 -13.07 -2.84
C ALA A 109 -5.41 -11.74 -3.47
N PRO A 110 -5.90 -11.70 -4.74
CA PRO A 110 -5.95 -12.77 -5.74
C PRO A 110 -4.69 -12.90 -6.61
N GLY A 111 -3.80 -11.92 -6.56
CA GLY A 111 -2.57 -11.86 -7.35
C GLY A 111 -1.89 -10.52 -7.24
N THR A 112 -0.59 -10.53 -7.17
CA THR A 112 0.27 -9.38 -6.84
C THR A 112 0.28 -8.25 -7.86
N GLU A 113 -0.17 -8.52 -9.10
CA GLU A 113 -0.29 -7.55 -10.18
C GLU A 113 -1.49 -6.61 -10.07
N PHE A 114 -2.44 -6.91 -9.16
CA PHE A 114 -3.71 -6.18 -9.05
C PHE A 114 -3.73 -5.18 -7.89
N SER A 115 -4.45 -4.08 -8.09
CA SER A 115 -4.70 -3.09 -7.03
C SER A 115 -5.49 -3.68 -5.85
N GLY A 116 -6.33 -4.67 -6.09
CA GLY A 116 -7.11 -5.39 -5.08
C GLY A 116 -6.35 -6.49 -4.34
N TYR A 117 -5.04 -6.64 -4.56
CA TYR A 117 -4.22 -7.59 -3.82
C TYR A 117 -4.23 -7.26 -2.33
N GLY A 118 -4.63 -8.21 -1.51
CA GLY A 118 -4.77 -8.03 -0.06
C GLY A 118 -4.41 -9.28 0.72
N ASP A 119 -4.43 -9.19 2.03
CA ASP A 119 -4.22 -10.31 2.93
C ASP A 119 -5.47 -10.65 3.73
N GLY A 120 -5.84 -11.92 3.69
CA GLY A 120 -6.81 -12.53 4.58
C GLY A 120 -6.14 -13.34 5.68
N VAL A 121 -6.93 -13.79 6.65
CA VAL A 121 -6.44 -14.58 7.77
C VAL A 121 -7.45 -15.63 8.20
N TYR A 122 -6.95 -16.81 8.54
CA TYR A 122 -7.67 -17.88 9.20
C TYR A 122 -7.11 -18.09 10.60
N VAL A 123 -7.95 -18.45 11.55
CA VAL A 123 -7.61 -18.56 12.98
C VAL A 123 -7.82 -19.98 13.48
N SER A 124 -6.93 -20.45 14.34
CA SER A 124 -7.00 -21.78 14.97
C SER A 124 -6.48 -21.77 16.40
N ASP A 125 -6.89 -22.76 17.19
CA ASP A 125 -6.29 -23.06 18.50
C ASP A 125 -5.02 -23.93 18.39
N HIS A 126 -4.69 -24.41 17.19
CA HIS A 126 -3.54 -25.30 16.95
C HIS A 126 -2.72 -24.85 15.72
N PRO A 127 -1.39 -25.01 15.72
CA PRO A 127 -0.53 -24.55 14.63
C PRO A 127 -0.79 -25.20 13.27
N LEU A 128 -1.36 -26.40 13.25
CA LEU A 128 -1.72 -27.12 12.02
C LEU A 128 -3.25 -27.29 11.87
N GLY A 129 -4.02 -26.40 12.48
CA GLY A 129 -5.48 -26.34 12.36
C GLY A 129 -6.25 -27.37 13.20
N PRO A 130 -7.58 -27.47 12.98
CA PRO A 130 -8.34 -26.85 11.89
C PRO A 130 -8.40 -25.32 12.00
N PHE A 131 -8.38 -24.67 10.84
CA PHE A 131 -8.45 -23.22 10.74
C PHE A 131 -9.85 -22.75 10.33
N THR A 132 -10.29 -21.63 10.91
CA THR A 132 -11.57 -20.98 10.60
C THR A 132 -11.30 -19.59 10.00
N TYR A 133 -12.00 -19.25 8.91
CA TYR A 133 -11.92 -17.94 8.27
C TYR A 133 -12.35 -16.86 9.26
N GLN A 134 -11.52 -15.84 9.44
CA GLN A 134 -11.80 -14.72 10.32
C GLN A 134 -12.88 -13.81 9.72
N SER A 135 -13.76 -13.26 10.53
CA SER A 135 -14.63 -12.15 10.13
C SER A 135 -13.83 -10.87 9.84
N HIS A 136 -14.42 -9.95 9.10
CA HIS A 136 -13.78 -8.70 8.70
C HIS A 136 -12.54 -8.85 7.80
N ASN A 137 -12.39 -9.99 7.13
CA ASN A 137 -11.42 -10.12 6.03
C ASN A 137 -11.87 -9.32 4.79
N PRO A 138 -10.92 -8.90 3.91
CA PRO A 138 -9.47 -8.98 4.10
C PRO A 138 -9.05 -8.08 5.27
N PHE A 139 -8.09 -8.51 6.07
CA PHE A 139 -7.61 -7.69 7.19
C PHE A 139 -6.59 -6.63 6.77
N SER A 140 -5.98 -6.81 5.61
CA SER A 140 -5.11 -5.81 4.96
C SER A 140 -5.54 -5.62 3.50
N TYR A 141 -6.01 -4.40 3.16
CA TYR A 141 -6.59 -4.11 1.85
C TYR A 141 -6.41 -2.63 1.49
N LYS A 142 -5.79 -2.37 0.32
CA LYS A 142 -5.55 -1.00 -0.17
C LYS A 142 -5.74 -0.92 -1.69
N PRO A 143 -6.99 -0.97 -2.18
CA PRO A 143 -7.27 -0.98 -3.61
C PRO A 143 -7.18 0.39 -4.28
N GLY A 144 -7.09 1.47 -3.50
CA GLY A 144 -7.09 2.85 -3.97
C GLY A 144 -5.93 3.69 -3.43
N GLY A 145 -5.89 4.94 -3.85
CA GLY A 145 -4.77 5.85 -3.59
C GLY A 145 -3.66 5.73 -4.64
N PHE A 146 -2.51 6.35 -4.38
CA PHE A 146 -1.36 6.32 -5.28
C PHE A 146 -0.66 4.94 -5.27
N ALA A 147 -0.21 4.47 -4.10
CA ALA A 147 0.34 3.15 -3.93
C ALA A 147 -0.77 2.17 -3.56
N ARG A 148 -0.87 1.06 -4.28
CA ARG A 148 -1.97 0.10 -4.20
C ARG A 148 -1.47 -1.31 -3.92
N GLY A 149 -2.40 -2.18 -3.49
CA GLY A 149 -2.07 -3.51 -3.02
C GLY A 149 -1.69 -3.49 -1.54
N ALA A 150 -1.91 -4.59 -0.83
CA ALA A 150 -1.56 -4.75 0.58
C ALA A 150 -1.47 -6.23 0.92
N GLY A 151 -0.97 -7.05 -0.03
CA GLY A 151 -0.93 -8.51 0.08
C GLY A 151 0.48 -9.08 0.20
N HIS A 152 0.57 -10.39 0.40
CA HIS A 152 1.80 -11.17 0.63
C HIS A 152 2.62 -10.57 1.78
N GLY A 153 1.96 -10.38 2.90
CA GLY A 153 2.47 -9.61 4.01
C GLY A 153 2.88 -10.43 5.22
N ALA A 154 3.31 -9.72 6.23
CA ALA A 154 3.71 -10.26 7.52
C ALA A 154 3.28 -9.31 8.63
N THR A 155 2.68 -9.87 9.69
CA THR A 155 2.30 -9.10 10.87
C THR A 155 3.31 -9.36 11.99
N TYR A 156 3.81 -8.30 12.59
CA TYR A 156 4.80 -8.38 13.66
C TYR A 156 4.58 -7.31 14.72
N GLN A 157 5.14 -7.52 15.90
CA GLN A 157 5.14 -6.56 16.98
C GLN A 157 6.51 -5.91 17.10
N ASP A 158 6.54 -4.58 17.18
CA ASP A 158 7.79 -3.84 17.41
C ASP A 158 8.23 -3.92 18.90
N LYS A 159 9.43 -3.42 19.19
CA LYS A 159 10.00 -3.41 20.54
C LYS A 159 9.23 -2.56 21.56
N PHE A 160 8.29 -1.73 21.11
CA PHE A 160 7.44 -0.89 21.95
C PHE A 160 6.06 -1.52 22.22
N GLY A 161 5.78 -2.68 21.56
CA GLY A 161 4.52 -3.38 21.65
C GLY A 161 3.46 -2.91 20.64
N ASN A 162 3.83 -2.13 19.63
CA ASN A 162 2.93 -1.78 18.53
C ASN A 162 2.92 -2.91 17.49
N TRP A 163 1.74 -3.21 16.97
CA TRP A 163 1.58 -4.15 15.88
C TRP A 163 1.65 -3.44 14.53
N TRP A 164 2.33 -4.08 13.60
CA TRP A 164 2.53 -3.61 12.24
C TRP A 164 2.25 -4.73 11.26
N HIS A 165 1.64 -4.40 10.15
CA HIS A 165 1.56 -5.25 8.99
C HIS A 165 2.43 -4.68 7.89
N VAL A 166 3.36 -5.47 7.36
CA VAL A 166 4.14 -5.14 6.17
C VAL A 166 3.59 -5.94 5.01
N SER A 167 3.50 -5.34 3.84
CA SER A 167 2.99 -5.99 2.64
C SER A 167 3.67 -5.49 1.39
N THR A 168 3.47 -6.15 0.27
CA THR A 168 3.92 -5.65 -1.02
C THR A 168 2.95 -4.60 -1.54
N ILE A 169 3.49 -3.52 -2.12
CA ILE A 169 2.72 -2.52 -2.86
C ILE A 169 3.21 -2.42 -4.29
N VAL A 170 2.30 -2.16 -5.22
CA VAL A 170 2.62 -1.84 -6.61
C VAL A 170 3.01 -0.37 -6.68
N ILE A 171 4.20 -0.10 -7.16
CA ILE A 171 4.73 1.27 -7.30
C ILE A 171 5.43 1.49 -8.65
N GLY A 172 5.72 0.45 -9.40
CA GLY A 172 6.30 0.53 -10.74
C GLY A 172 5.25 0.80 -11.80
N VAL A 173 5.55 1.70 -12.74
CA VAL A 173 4.63 2.05 -13.84
C VAL A 173 4.60 0.97 -14.91
N LYS A 174 5.76 0.41 -15.26
CA LYS A 174 5.93 -0.49 -16.42
C LYS A 174 6.05 -1.95 -16.06
N ASN A 175 6.45 -2.25 -14.83
CA ASN A 175 6.63 -3.61 -14.36
C ASN A 175 5.72 -3.86 -13.16
N ASN A 176 4.66 -4.63 -13.35
CA ASN A 176 3.72 -4.99 -12.28
C ASN A 176 4.38 -5.78 -11.15
N PHE A 177 5.56 -6.35 -11.39
CA PHE A 177 6.35 -7.05 -10.37
C PHE A 177 7.44 -6.17 -9.74
N GLU A 178 7.56 -4.91 -10.13
CA GLU A 178 8.32 -3.95 -9.35
C GLU A 178 7.52 -3.54 -8.12
N ARG A 179 7.93 -4.06 -6.98
CA ARG A 179 7.22 -3.92 -5.71
C ARG A 179 8.09 -3.26 -4.67
N ARG A 180 7.44 -2.59 -3.74
CA ARG A 180 8.06 -2.04 -2.53
C ARG A 180 7.29 -2.51 -1.32
N ILE A 181 7.85 -2.28 -0.15
CA ILE A 181 7.23 -2.61 1.11
C ILE A 181 6.32 -1.45 1.54
N GLY A 182 5.03 -1.76 1.73
CA GLY A 182 4.11 -0.94 2.50
C GLY A 182 4.15 -1.35 3.97
N ILE A 183 3.92 -0.41 4.87
CA ILE A 183 3.85 -0.65 6.32
C ILE A 183 2.58 0.02 6.83
N TRP A 184 1.72 -0.74 7.50
CA TRP A 184 0.46 -0.27 8.06
C TRP A 184 0.42 -0.51 9.56
N PRO A 185 -0.16 0.38 10.36
CA PRO A 185 -0.55 0.04 11.72
C PRO A 185 -1.52 -1.15 11.71
N ALA A 186 -1.31 -2.09 12.62
CA ALA A 186 -2.12 -3.28 12.78
C ALA A 186 -2.43 -3.52 14.26
N GLY A 187 -3.32 -4.45 14.56
CA GLY A 187 -3.65 -4.81 15.92
C GLY A 187 -4.63 -5.97 16.01
N PHE A 188 -4.93 -6.33 17.23
CA PHE A 188 -6.00 -7.26 17.57
C PHE A 188 -7.01 -6.50 18.43
N ASP A 189 -8.30 -6.66 18.11
CA ASP A 189 -9.36 -6.08 18.92
C ASP A 189 -9.75 -7.00 20.12
N ASP A 190 -10.71 -6.56 20.92
CA ASP A 190 -11.16 -7.29 22.11
C ASP A 190 -11.82 -8.65 21.78
N ASP A 191 -12.27 -8.86 20.52
CA ASP A 191 -12.79 -10.14 20.04
C ASP A 191 -11.70 -11.03 19.42
N GLY A 192 -10.44 -10.58 19.42
CA GLY A 192 -9.28 -11.26 18.83
C GLY A 192 -9.25 -11.18 17.31
N ILE A 193 -9.91 -10.19 16.70
CA ILE A 193 -9.87 -9.96 15.25
C ILE A 193 -8.57 -9.23 14.91
N LEU A 194 -7.73 -9.85 14.07
CA LEU A 194 -6.60 -9.18 13.46
C LEU A 194 -7.09 -8.19 12.41
N TYR A 195 -6.64 -6.96 12.49
CA TYR A 195 -6.95 -5.88 11.55
C TYR A 195 -5.73 -5.05 11.19
N SER A 196 -5.77 -4.33 10.09
CA SER A 196 -4.79 -3.28 9.78
C SER A 196 -5.46 -2.01 9.26
N ASN A 197 -4.78 -0.87 9.38
CA ASN A 197 -5.27 0.40 8.87
C ASN A 197 -4.43 0.86 7.67
N SER A 198 -4.95 0.65 6.47
CA SER A 198 -4.36 1.12 5.22
C SER A 198 -4.87 2.49 4.77
N ALA A 199 -5.81 3.12 5.51
CA ALA A 199 -6.31 4.46 5.22
C ALA A 199 -5.16 5.48 5.28
N TYR A 200 -5.07 6.33 4.26
CA TYR A 200 -3.93 7.24 4.07
C TYR A 200 -2.55 6.57 4.10
N GLY A 201 -2.46 5.25 3.88
CA GLY A 201 -1.23 4.47 4.01
C GLY A 201 -0.12 4.81 3.01
N ASP A 202 -0.43 5.60 1.99
CA ASP A 202 0.52 6.19 1.04
C ASP A 202 0.77 7.70 1.29
N TYR A 203 0.36 8.19 2.46
CA TYR A 203 0.68 9.50 3.01
C TYR A 203 1.74 9.37 4.12
N PRO A 204 2.39 10.49 4.52
CA PRO A 204 3.39 10.42 5.58
C PRO A 204 2.84 9.99 6.94
N TYR A 205 3.53 9.05 7.57
CA TYR A 205 3.28 8.58 8.93
C TYR A 205 4.52 8.73 9.79
N TYR A 206 4.32 8.99 11.08
CA TYR A 206 5.40 8.87 12.06
C TYR A 206 5.64 7.40 12.40
N LEU A 207 6.91 7.00 12.48
CA LEU A 207 7.28 5.75 13.16
C LEU A 207 7.39 6.06 14.66
N PRO A 208 6.48 5.56 15.49
CA PRO A 208 6.48 5.88 16.90
C PRO A 208 7.70 5.28 17.63
N ASP A 209 8.20 6.00 18.59
CA ASP A 209 9.28 5.59 19.51
C ASP A 209 8.77 5.03 20.86
N LYS A 210 7.46 4.88 21.00
CA LYS A 210 6.74 4.35 22.16
C LYS A 210 5.47 3.61 21.73
N LYS A 211 4.81 2.94 22.67
CA LYS A 211 3.47 2.38 22.42
C LYS A 211 2.48 3.50 22.10
N VAL A 212 1.67 3.29 21.07
CA VAL A 212 0.58 4.17 20.66
C VAL A 212 -0.78 3.50 20.85
N ASP A 213 -1.79 4.29 21.18
CA ASP A 213 -3.08 3.76 21.65
C ASP A 213 -4.09 3.53 20.52
N SER A 214 -3.80 3.96 19.28
CA SER A 214 -4.78 3.84 18.23
C SER A 214 -4.18 3.83 16.81
N PHE A 215 -4.95 3.31 15.88
CA PHE A 215 -4.80 3.33 14.45
C PHE A 215 -4.35 4.67 13.84
N HIS A 216 -4.88 5.77 14.37
CA HIS A 216 -4.73 7.09 13.76
C HIS A 216 -3.58 7.89 14.37
N SER A 217 -3.02 7.45 15.47
CA SER A 217 -2.03 8.24 16.23
C SER A 217 -0.68 8.42 15.53
N ALA A 218 -0.38 7.59 14.54
CA ALA A 218 0.85 7.68 13.75
C ALA A 218 0.68 8.50 12.46
N PHE A 219 -0.55 8.84 12.05
CA PHE A 219 -0.79 9.68 10.88
C PHE A 219 -0.37 11.13 11.16
N THR A 220 0.46 11.70 10.28
CA THR A 220 0.99 13.06 10.47
C THR A 220 -0.06 14.16 10.30
N GLY A 221 -1.17 13.88 9.60
CA GLY A 221 -2.13 14.87 9.14
C GLY A 221 -1.62 15.77 8.01
N TRP A 222 -0.45 15.45 7.42
CA TRP A 222 0.06 16.17 6.25
C TRP A 222 -0.66 15.69 5.00
N MET A 223 -1.36 16.62 4.37
CA MET A 223 -2.16 16.33 3.19
C MET A 223 -1.36 16.54 1.92
N LEU A 224 -1.82 15.94 0.83
CA LEU A 224 -1.26 16.18 -0.50
C LEU A 224 -1.67 17.57 -0.99
N LEU A 225 -0.66 18.40 -1.30
CA LEU A 225 -0.86 19.82 -1.62
C LEU A 225 -1.02 20.10 -3.11
N ASN A 226 -0.63 19.15 -3.97
CA ASN A 226 -0.53 19.42 -5.41
C ASN A 226 -1.31 18.45 -6.29
N TYR A 227 -2.35 17.78 -5.77
CA TYR A 227 -3.22 16.93 -6.59
C TYR A 227 -3.88 17.72 -7.73
N ASN A 228 -3.65 17.30 -8.98
CA ASN A 228 -4.16 17.96 -10.20
C ASN A 228 -3.94 19.48 -10.25
N LYS A 229 -2.98 20.02 -9.49
CA LYS A 229 -2.61 21.42 -9.56
C LYS A 229 -1.85 21.72 -10.85
N PRO A 230 -1.82 22.99 -11.31
CA PRO A 230 -1.11 23.37 -12.53
C PRO A 230 0.36 22.99 -12.49
N VAL A 231 0.84 22.43 -13.59
CA VAL A 231 2.25 22.11 -13.78
C VAL A 231 2.80 22.73 -15.04
N VAL A 232 4.05 23.17 -14.98
CA VAL A 232 4.85 23.65 -16.11
C VAL A 232 6.13 22.83 -16.15
N VAL A 233 6.60 22.50 -17.34
CA VAL A 233 7.76 21.61 -17.53
C VAL A 233 8.74 22.19 -18.56
N SER A 234 9.99 21.76 -18.50
CA SER A 234 11.01 22.12 -19.49
C SER A 234 10.72 21.61 -20.89
N SER A 235 10.21 20.38 -20.95
CA SER A 235 9.85 19.70 -22.19
C SER A 235 8.84 18.56 -21.92
N THR A 236 8.15 18.09 -22.93
CA THR A 236 7.23 16.94 -22.84
C THR A 236 7.42 16.02 -24.02
N LEU A 237 7.62 14.74 -23.73
CA LEU A 237 7.56 13.69 -24.74
C LEU A 237 6.08 13.41 -25.04
N ASP A 238 5.73 13.37 -26.34
CA ASP A 238 4.34 13.12 -26.77
C ASP A 238 3.74 11.89 -26.07
N ALA A 239 2.47 11.96 -25.71
CA ALA A 239 1.68 11.00 -24.95
C ALA A 239 1.99 10.89 -23.45
N PHE A 240 2.97 11.64 -22.90
CA PHE A 240 3.32 11.62 -21.47
C PHE A 240 3.14 13.01 -20.83
N ALA A 241 1.89 13.41 -20.72
CA ALA A 241 1.50 14.77 -20.31
C ALA A 241 2.02 15.16 -18.92
N ALA A 242 2.33 16.44 -18.73
CA ALA A 242 2.89 16.97 -17.49
C ALA A 242 2.01 16.69 -16.25
N ASN A 243 0.69 16.77 -16.40
CA ASN A 243 -0.27 16.53 -15.32
C ASN A 243 -0.23 15.09 -14.76
N ASN A 244 0.27 14.12 -15.53
CA ASN A 244 0.42 12.75 -15.07
C ASN A 244 1.40 12.59 -13.90
N ALA A 245 2.22 13.60 -13.62
CA ALA A 245 3.11 13.59 -12.45
C ALA A 245 2.41 14.01 -11.14
N VAL A 246 1.16 14.47 -11.20
CA VAL A 246 0.40 15.00 -10.05
C VAL A 246 -1.07 14.50 -10.02
N ASP A 247 -1.39 13.43 -10.76
CA ASP A 247 -2.76 12.88 -10.91
C ASP A 247 -3.10 11.75 -9.93
N GLU A 248 -2.17 11.41 -9.02
CA GLU A 248 -2.30 10.31 -8.04
C GLU A 248 -2.55 8.93 -8.67
N SER A 249 -2.08 8.72 -9.89
CA SER A 249 -2.12 7.43 -10.58
C SER A 249 -0.71 6.89 -10.82
N ILE A 250 -0.37 5.81 -10.15
CA ILE A 250 0.91 5.12 -10.38
C ILE A 250 1.03 4.54 -11.80
N LYS A 251 -0.08 4.43 -12.54
CA LYS A 251 -0.12 3.86 -13.88
C LYS A 251 0.13 4.88 -15.00
N THR A 252 0.19 6.15 -14.66
CA THR A 252 0.46 7.27 -15.56
C THR A 252 1.78 7.96 -15.18
N TYR A 253 2.39 8.66 -16.10
CA TYR A 253 3.60 9.44 -15.81
C TYR A 253 3.81 10.55 -16.84
N TRP A 254 4.52 11.60 -16.42
CA TRP A 254 5.10 12.59 -17.31
C TRP A 254 6.51 12.17 -17.72
N SER A 255 6.92 12.51 -18.94
CA SER A 255 8.29 12.36 -19.39
C SER A 255 8.78 13.63 -20.11
N ALA A 256 9.93 14.13 -19.72
CA ALA A 256 10.70 15.06 -20.55
C ALA A 256 11.16 14.38 -21.85
N THR A 257 11.55 15.18 -22.83
CA THR A 257 12.08 14.66 -24.11
C THR A 257 13.45 14.02 -23.95
N THR A 258 14.21 14.41 -22.92
CA THR A 258 15.56 13.90 -22.63
C THR A 258 15.74 13.51 -21.16
N GLY A 259 16.85 12.84 -20.85
CA GLY A 259 17.36 12.64 -19.49
C GLY A 259 18.47 13.61 -19.11
N ASN A 260 18.69 14.67 -19.91
CA ASN A 260 19.78 15.60 -19.71
C ASN A 260 19.61 16.41 -18.42
N LYS A 261 20.74 16.83 -17.85
CA LYS A 261 20.73 17.81 -16.78
C LYS A 261 19.99 19.08 -17.21
N GLY A 262 19.15 19.62 -16.30
CA GLY A 262 18.40 20.83 -16.53
C GLY A 262 16.96 20.61 -17.03
N GLU A 263 16.50 19.35 -17.26
CA GLU A 263 15.07 19.07 -17.37
C GLU A 263 14.40 19.30 -16.01
N TRP A 264 13.18 19.85 -16.00
CA TRP A 264 12.49 20.21 -14.76
C TRP A 264 10.99 20.11 -14.88
N LEU A 265 10.36 19.97 -13.72
CA LEU A 265 8.91 20.10 -13.51
C LEU A 265 8.65 21.09 -12.37
N GLN A 266 7.73 22.03 -12.59
CA GLN A 266 7.25 22.99 -11.60
C GLN A 266 5.76 22.75 -11.35
N THR A 267 5.34 22.76 -10.08
CA THR A 267 3.93 22.75 -9.67
C THR A 267 3.57 24.05 -8.95
N ASP A 268 2.36 24.54 -9.24
CA ASP A 268 1.71 25.62 -8.54
C ASP A 268 0.80 25.03 -7.46
N LEU A 269 0.98 25.36 -6.19
CA LEU A 269 0.15 24.87 -5.10
C LEU A 269 -1.20 25.58 -4.99
N GLY A 270 -1.43 26.62 -5.82
CA GLY A 270 -2.64 27.44 -5.83
C GLY A 270 -2.70 28.50 -4.73
N ALA A 271 -1.93 28.33 -3.68
CA ALA A 271 -1.77 29.28 -2.58
C ALA A 271 -0.49 28.98 -1.79
N VAL A 272 -0.02 29.94 -1.01
CA VAL A 272 1.10 29.69 -0.09
C VAL A 272 0.70 28.60 0.90
N SER A 273 1.39 27.48 0.87
CA SER A 273 1.17 26.32 1.73
C SER A 273 2.41 26.01 2.56
N THR A 274 2.25 25.27 3.64
CA THR A 274 3.36 24.81 4.48
C THR A 274 3.78 23.42 4.01
N VAL A 275 4.87 23.33 3.25
CA VAL A 275 5.46 22.06 2.76
C VAL A 275 6.31 21.43 3.86
N ARG A 276 6.13 20.14 4.08
CA ARG A 276 6.84 19.35 5.11
C ARG A 276 7.62 18.18 4.54
N ALA A 277 7.08 17.52 3.50
CA ALA A 277 7.74 16.39 2.86
C ALA A 277 7.42 16.35 1.37
N ILE A 278 8.29 15.69 0.62
CA ILE A 278 8.16 15.52 -0.83
C ILE A 278 8.51 14.06 -1.17
N GLN A 279 7.66 13.43 -1.96
CA GLN A 279 7.91 12.10 -2.52
C GLN A 279 8.09 12.22 -4.03
N ILE A 280 9.14 11.61 -4.54
CA ILE A 280 9.48 11.56 -5.96
C ILE A 280 9.41 10.10 -6.41
N ASN A 281 8.63 9.79 -7.44
CA ASN A 281 8.58 8.47 -8.04
C ASN A 281 8.99 8.60 -9.50
N TYR A 282 10.16 8.05 -9.83
CA TYR A 282 10.65 8.02 -11.20
C TYR A 282 9.93 6.94 -12.00
N ALA A 283 9.74 7.21 -13.30
CA ALA A 283 9.23 6.25 -14.27
C ALA A 283 10.32 5.83 -15.26
N ASP A 284 10.25 4.57 -15.69
CA ASP A 284 11.30 3.94 -16.54
C ASP A 284 11.09 4.25 -18.02
N GLN A 285 11.11 5.53 -18.42
CA GLN A 285 10.93 5.92 -19.81
C GLN A 285 12.26 5.87 -20.58
N GLY A 286 12.30 4.97 -21.58
CA GLY A 286 13.49 4.79 -22.43
C GLY A 286 14.71 4.26 -21.66
N VAL A 287 14.48 3.56 -20.57
CA VAL A 287 15.53 2.90 -19.78
C VAL A 287 16.14 1.76 -20.56
N ASP A 288 17.46 1.63 -20.51
CA ASP A 288 18.17 0.51 -21.09
C ASP A 288 18.08 -0.71 -20.16
N THR A 289 17.22 -1.67 -20.54
CA THR A 289 16.99 -2.90 -19.77
C THR A 289 18.06 -3.97 -19.96
N SER A 290 19.03 -3.77 -20.87
CA SER A 290 20.16 -4.70 -21.08
C SER A 290 21.05 -4.82 -19.84
N PHE A 291 20.88 -3.92 -18.90
CA PHE A 291 21.68 -3.80 -17.70
C PHE A 291 21.03 -4.38 -16.43
N LEU A 292 19.86 -5.00 -16.50
CA LEU A 292 19.14 -5.50 -15.32
C LEU A 292 20.06 -6.24 -14.33
N GLY A 293 20.19 -5.67 -13.14
CA GLY A 293 20.99 -6.23 -12.04
C GLY A 293 22.52 -6.16 -12.19
N LYS A 294 23.05 -5.49 -13.22
CA LYS A 294 24.48 -5.49 -13.54
C LYS A 294 25.15 -4.12 -13.57
N ILE A 295 24.41 -3.03 -13.46
CA ILE A 295 24.98 -1.69 -13.48
C ILE A 295 25.28 -1.21 -12.07
N PRO A 296 26.53 -0.89 -11.74
CA PRO A 296 26.81 -0.01 -10.62
C PRO A 296 26.34 1.41 -10.97
N ASN A 297 25.84 2.14 -9.98
CA ASN A 297 25.51 3.57 -10.10
C ASN A 297 24.14 3.89 -10.73
N LEU A 298 23.11 3.12 -10.44
CA LEU A 298 21.72 3.43 -10.78
C LEU A 298 21.12 4.50 -9.85
N TYR A 299 21.81 5.61 -9.65
CA TYR A 299 21.33 6.67 -8.77
C TYR A 299 20.78 7.86 -9.56
N HIS A 300 19.75 8.48 -9.01
CA HIS A 300 19.20 9.74 -9.50
C HIS A 300 19.78 10.91 -8.70
N GLN A 301 20.05 12.05 -9.37
CA GLN A 301 20.43 13.28 -8.69
C GLN A 301 19.51 14.41 -9.13
N TYR A 302 19.05 15.20 -8.17
CA TYR A 302 18.12 16.28 -8.41
C TYR A 302 18.28 17.40 -7.38
N LYS A 303 17.64 18.53 -7.66
CA LYS A 303 17.42 19.62 -6.71
C LYS A 303 15.95 19.97 -6.68
N ILE A 304 15.45 20.37 -5.51
CA ILE A 304 14.12 20.94 -5.37
C ILE A 304 14.24 22.38 -4.90
N TYR A 305 13.48 23.23 -5.53
CA TYR A 305 13.43 24.66 -5.29
C TYR A 305 12.04 25.04 -4.84
N ALA A 306 11.96 26.09 -3.99
CA ALA A 306 10.74 26.77 -3.59
C ALA A 306 10.75 28.21 -4.08
N SER A 307 9.58 28.77 -4.37
CA SER A 307 9.39 30.17 -4.79
C SER A 307 7.99 30.66 -4.42
N ASP A 308 7.86 31.95 -4.15
CA ASP A 308 6.55 32.59 -3.94
C ASP A 308 6.01 33.29 -5.21
N ASP A 309 6.86 33.53 -6.21
CA ASP A 309 6.54 34.28 -7.43
C ASP A 309 6.90 33.57 -8.74
N ALA A 310 7.35 32.32 -8.67
CA ALA A 310 7.86 31.52 -9.80
C ALA A 310 9.03 32.13 -10.57
N GLN A 311 9.68 33.17 -10.03
CA GLN A 311 10.82 33.88 -10.62
C GLN A 311 12.07 33.75 -9.75
N HIS A 312 11.94 33.95 -8.45
CA HIS A 312 13.02 33.87 -7.49
C HIS A 312 12.98 32.51 -6.76
N TRP A 313 13.99 31.68 -7.01
CA TRP A 313 14.04 30.30 -6.56
C TRP A 313 15.08 30.09 -5.48
N LYS A 314 14.70 29.41 -4.39
CA LYS A 314 15.58 28.99 -3.32
C LYS A 314 15.66 27.47 -3.29
N VAL A 315 16.86 26.88 -3.25
CA VAL A 315 17.05 25.44 -3.05
C VAL A 315 16.59 25.07 -1.65
N ILE A 316 15.71 24.09 -1.56
CA ILE A 316 15.22 23.51 -0.30
C ILE A 316 15.63 22.03 -0.13
N VAL A 317 15.95 21.33 -1.24
CA VAL A 317 16.53 19.98 -1.23
C VAL A 317 17.67 19.94 -2.26
N ASP A 318 18.84 19.45 -1.86
CA ASP A 318 19.98 19.24 -2.74
C ASP A 318 20.45 17.77 -2.64
N LYS A 319 20.08 16.97 -3.63
CA LYS A 319 20.50 15.58 -3.82
C LYS A 319 21.52 15.44 -4.96
N SER A 320 22.23 16.51 -5.34
CA SER A 320 23.21 16.50 -6.44
C SER A 320 24.42 15.60 -6.18
N ASN A 321 24.63 15.18 -4.94
CA ASN A 321 25.71 14.27 -4.55
C ASN A 321 25.21 12.85 -4.21
N ASN A 322 23.93 12.54 -4.45
CA ASN A 322 23.38 11.22 -4.16
C ASN A 322 24.12 10.13 -4.96
N LYS A 323 24.46 9.02 -4.29
CA LYS A 323 25.08 7.82 -4.86
C LYS A 323 24.31 6.54 -4.54
N LYS A 324 23.12 6.68 -3.98
CA LYS A 324 22.23 5.55 -3.64
C LYS A 324 21.17 5.39 -4.72
N ASP A 325 20.87 4.15 -5.09
CA ASP A 325 19.74 3.81 -5.93
C ASP A 325 18.45 3.97 -5.11
N VAL A 326 17.73 5.05 -5.34
CA VAL A 326 16.47 5.40 -4.67
C VAL A 326 15.49 5.94 -5.72
N PRO A 327 14.88 5.09 -6.55
CA PRO A 327 13.96 5.51 -7.62
C PRO A 327 12.61 6.02 -7.07
N HIS A 328 12.31 5.75 -5.79
CA HIS A 328 11.13 6.24 -5.08
C HIS A 328 11.59 6.94 -3.81
N ASP A 329 12.05 8.18 -3.97
CA ASP A 329 12.67 8.93 -2.87
C ASP A 329 11.63 9.69 -2.05
N TYR A 330 11.77 9.65 -0.74
CA TYR A 330 10.97 10.43 0.21
C TYR A 330 11.90 11.34 1.01
N VAL A 331 11.60 12.62 0.97
CA VAL A 331 12.39 13.65 1.64
C VAL A 331 11.51 14.41 2.62
N GLU A 332 11.74 14.21 3.91
CA GLU A 332 11.21 15.07 4.96
C GLU A 332 12.11 16.30 5.08
N LEU A 333 11.50 17.48 5.10
CA LEU A 333 12.26 18.73 5.25
C LEU A 333 12.63 18.95 6.72
N GLU A 334 13.89 19.27 7.00
CA GLU A 334 14.37 19.58 8.36
C GLU A 334 13.54 20.66 9.05
N GLN A 335 13.09 21.65 8.28
CA GLN A 335 12.18 22.68 8.69
C GLN A 335 11.08 22.86 7.64
N PRO A 336 9.80 23.02 8.06
CA PRO A 336 8.73 23.30 7.12
C PRO A 336 8.99 24.57 6.31
N VAL A 337 8.66 24.52 5.02
CA VAL A 337 8.85 25.65 4.10
C VAL A 337 7.49 26.20 3.67
N LYS A 338 7.24 27.49 3.89
CA LYS A 338 6.09 28.20 3.32
C LYS A 338 6.43 28.64 1.91
N THR A 339 5.64 28.23 0.93
CA THR A 339 5.87 28.56 -0.48
C THR A 339 4.61 28.37 -1.31
N HIS A 340 4.57 29.05 -2.48
CA HIS A 340 3.50 28.91 -3.46
C HIS A 340 3.85 27.92 -4.58
N TYR A 341 5.12 27.88 -4.98
CA TYR A 341 5.60 27.05 -6.09
C TYR A 341 6.72 26.12 -5.65
N LEU A 342 6.75 24.92 -6.23
CA LEU A 342 7.88 24.01 -6.12
C LEU A 342 8.35 23.59 -7.51
N LYS A 343 9.66 23.38 -7.65
CA LYS A 343 10.29 22.92 -8.87
C LYS A 343 11.31 21.85 -8.57
N ILE A 344 11.21 20.70 -9.23
CA ILE A 344 12.27 19.67 -9.26
C ILE A 344 13.07 19.81 -10.55
N GLU A 345 14.39 19.81 -10.44
CA GLU A 345 15.33 19.88 -11.57
C GLU A 345 16.20 18.62 -11.58
N ASN A 346 16.27 17.97 -12.73
CA ASN A 346 17.16 16.84 -12.97
C ASN A 346 18.63 17.29 -13.02
N ILE A 347 19.48 16.65 -12.23
CA ILE A 347 20.93 16.82 -12.28
C ILE A 347 21.59 15.61 -12.95
N HIS A 348 21.07 14.39 -12.69
CA HIS A 348 21.56 13.16 -13.30
C HIS A 348 20.48 12.09 -13.32
N MET A 349 20.28 11.52 -14.50
CA MET A 349 19.53 10.27 -14.72
C MET A 349 20.54 9.16 -15.01
N PRO A 350 20.39 7.99 -14.37
CA PRO A 350 21.31 6.87 -14.62
C PRO A 350 21.19 6.33 -16.04
N THR A 351 19.98 6.35 -16.59
CA THR A 351 19.62 5.94 -17.96
C THR A 351 18.23 6.46 -18.31
N GLY A 352 17.89 6.49 -19.58
CA GLY A 352 16.58 6.90 -20.07
C GLY A 352 16.31 8.39 -19.98
N LYS A 353 15.05 8.75 -19.78
CA LYS A 353 14.54 10.13 -19.79
C LYS A 353 14.17 10.56 -18.37
N PHE A 354 14.17 11.88 -18.12
CA PHE A 354 13.63 12.40 -16.86
C PHE A 354 12.11 12.27 -16.89
N ALA A 355 11.60 11.26 -16.17
CA ALA A 355 10.21 10.90 -16.16
C ALA A 355 9.74 10.63 -14.73
N LEU A 356 8.55 11.14 -14.38
CA LEU A 356 7.99 11.05 -13.04
C LEU A 356 6.56 10.48 -13.11
N SER A 357 6.30 9.39 -12.40
CA SER A 357 4.94 8.90 -12.12
C SER A 357 4.32 9.57 -10.90
N GLY A 358 5.12 10.26 -10.09
CA GLY A 358 4.65 11.05 -8.97
C GLY A 358 5.65 12.09 -8.52
N PHE A 359 5.20 13.33 -8.44
CA PHE A 359 5.86 14.41 -7.70
C PHE A 359 4.87 14.88 -6.64
N ARG A 360 4.90 14.23 -5.48
CA ARG A 360 3.90 14.38 -4.42
C ARG A 360 4.43 15.30 -3.33
N VAL A 361 3.72 16.36 -3.06
CA VAL A 361 4.09 17.39 -2.06
C VAL A 361 3.15 17.29 -0.87
N PHE A 362 3.69 17.06 0.31
CA PHE A 362 2.91 16.89 1.54
C PHE A 362 3.11 18.02 2.52
N GLY A 363 2.02 18.38 3.21
CA GLY A 363 2.04 19.41 4.24
C GLY A 363 0.66 19.87 4.64
N ASN A 364 0.53 21.18 4.86
CA ASN A 364 -0.71 21.80 5.30
C ASN A 364 -1.03 22.99 4.38
N GLY A 365 -2.19 22.94 3.75
CA GLY A 365 -2.77 24.08 3.03
C GLY A 365 -3.17 25.20 3.97
N ASN A 366 -3.62 26.31 3.42
CA ASN A 366 -4.00 27.52 4.15
C ASN A 366 -5.48 27.90 3.93
N GLY A 367 -6.32 26.93 3.63
CA GLY A 367 -7.75 27.10 3.39
C GLY A 367 -8.62 26.29 4.34
N ALA A 368 -9.89 26.15 3.98
CA ALA A 368 -10.85 25.34 4.71
C ALA A 368 -10.79 23.88 4.27
N ARG A 369 -10.87 22.98 5.25
CA ARG A 369 -11.12 21.55 4.96
C ARG A 369 -12.53 21.37 4.37
N PRO A 370 -12.82 20.23 3.70
CA PRO A 370 -14.16 19.97 3.18
C PRO A 370 -15.22 19.86 4.30
N ASP A 371 -16.46 20.16 3.95
CA ASP A 371 -17.61 19.83 4.78
C ASP A 371 -17.89 18.32 4.77
N THR A 372 -18.69 17.85 5.73
CA THR A 372 -19.20 16.47 5.77
C THR A 372 -19.93 16.13 4.46
N VAL A 373 -19.63 14.95 3.92
CA VAL A 373 -20.26 14.44 2.69
C VAL A 373 -21.77 14.29 2.88
N LYS A 374 -22.54 14.68 1.85
CA LYS A 374 -24.00 14.60 1.84
C LYS A 374 -24.49 13.50 0.91
N ASN A 375 -25.69 12.99 1.20
CA ASN A 375 -26.42 12.02 0.37
C ASN A 375 -25.58 10.75 0.07
N PHE A 376 -24.84 10.28 1.07
CA PHE A 376 -24.09 9.04 0.95
C PHE A 376 -25.04 7.84 1.06
N ILE A 377 -25.02 6.95 0.03
CA ILE A 377 -25.83 5.75 -0.06
C ILE A 377 -24.96 4.55 -0.48
N ALA A 378 -25.39 3.36 -0.07
CA ALA A 378 -24.74 2.08 -0.39
C ALA A 378 -25.82 1.10 -0.91
N LEU A 379 -25.78 0.80 -2.20
CA LEU A 379 -26.76 -0.05 -2.89
C LEU A 379 -26.14 -1.40 -3.21
N ARG A 380 -26.67 -2.46 -2.62
CA ARG A 380 -26.18 -3.84 -2.75
C ARG A 380 -27.24 -4.72 -3.39
N GLY A 381 -26.96 -5.24 -4.58
CA GLY A 381 -27.93 -6.08 -5.32
C GLY A 381 -28.10 -7.47 -4.70
N ASP A 382 -29.29 -8.04 -4.83
CA ASP A 382 -29.61 -9.38 -4.28
C ASP A 382 -28.90 -10.52 -5.03
N SER A 383 -28.67 -10.37 -6.33
CA SER A 383 -28.08 -11.41 -7.19
C SER A 383 -26.56 -11.51 -7.09
N GLU A 384 -25.88 -10.44 -6.71
CA GLU A 384 -24.41 -10.38 -6.59
C GLU A 384 -24.02 -9.56 -5.36
N ARG A 385 -24.10 -10.23 -4.21
CA ARG A 385 -23.93 -9.59 -2.91
C ARG A 385 -22.47 -9.29 -2.54
N ARG A 386 -21.49 -9.74 -3.35
CA ARG A 386 -20.07 -9.35 -3.20
C ARG A 386 -19.79 -7.93 -3.71
N ASN A 387 -20.78 -7.33 -4.38
CA ASN A 387 -20.67 -5.99 -4.97
C ASN A 387 -21.60 -5.00 -4.27
N VAL A 388 -21.15 -3.73 -4.22
CA VAL A 388 -21.95 -2.59 -3.73
C VAL A 388 -21.65 -1.34 -4.52
N TRP A 389 -22.68 -0.61 -4.93
CA TRP A 389 -22.57 0.74 -5.45
C TRP A 389 -22.61 1.75 -4.31
N LEU A 390 -21.54 2.51 -4.16
CA LEU A 390 -21.41 3.62 -3.22
C LEU A 390 -21.56 4.92 -3.99
N LYS A 391 -22.47 5.79 -3.60
CA LYS A 391 -22.72 7.09 -4.26
C LYS A 391 -22.90 8.19 -3.23
N TRP A 392 -22.46 9.38 -3.60
CA TRP A 392 -22.57 10.56 -2.74
C TRP A 392 -22.70 11.85 -3.56
N GLN A 393 -23.10 12.92 -2.90
CA GLN A 393 -23.10 14.22 -3.52
C GLN A 393 -21.68 14.76 -3.65
N VAL A 394 -21.33 15.29 -4.82
CA VAL A 394 -20.05 15.99 -5.02
C VAL A 394 -19.89 17.09 -3.97
N ASN A 395 -18.70 17.16 -3.39
CA ASN A 395 -18.29 18.28 -2.55
C ASN A 395 -17.23 19.09 -3.31
N ASP A 396 -17.60 20.29 -3.76
CA ASP A 396 -16.75 21.13 -4.63
C ASP A 396 -15.40 21.51 -4.00
N ASN A 397 -15.30 21.40 -2.66
CA ASN A 397 -14.06 21.66 -1.92
C ASN A 397 -13.27 20.39 -1.60
N ALA A 398 -13.66 19.22 -2.12
CA ALA A 398 -12.94 17.97 -1.91
C ALA A 398 -12.04 17.62 -3.09
N THR A 399 -10.82 17.19 -2.81
CA THR A 399 -9.92 16.55 -3.76
C THR A 399 -10.19 15.04 -3.88
N GLY A 400 -10.66 14.43 -2.81
CA GLY A 400 -10.94 13.01 -2.76
C GLY A 400 -11.74 12.61 -1.54
N TYR A 401 -11.96 11.30 -1.44
CA TYR A 401 -12.78 10.69 -0.39
C TYR A 401 -12.12 9.41 0.11
N THR A 402 -12.28 9.15 1.41
CA THR A 402 -11.94 7.87 2.03
C THR A 402 -13.23 7.22 2.52
N ILE A 403 -13.51 6.04 2.00
CA ILE A 403 -14.67 5.24 2.36
C ILE A 403 -14.19 4.13 3.29
N TYR A 404 -14.75 4.06 4.48
CA TYR A 404 -14.51 3.00 5.45
C TYR A 404 -15.64 2.00 5.43
N PHE A 405 -15.33 0.72 5.58
CA PHE A 405 -16.34 -0.33 5.57
C PHE A 405 -15.96 -1.53 6.44
N GLY A 406 -16.98 -2.27 6.85
CA GLY A 406 -16.84 -3.48 7.66
C GLY A 406 -18.16 -4.23 7.83
N GLU A 407 -18.10 -5.40 8.44
CA GLU A 407 -19.27 -6.28 8.65
C GLU A 407 -20.18 -5.81 9.79
N THR A 408 -19.67 -4.95 10.69
CA THR A 408 -20.45 -4.36 11.80
C THR A 408 -20.23 -2.84 11.85
N PRO A 409 -21.18 -2.07 12.41
CA PRO A 409 -21.11 -0.60 12.37
C PRO A 409 -19.99 0.00 13.21
N ASP A 410 -19.46 -0.71 14.17
CA ASP A 410 -18.38 -0.33 15.08
C ASP A 410 -16.98 -0.78 14.63
N LYS A 411 -16.91 -1.69 13.61
CA LYS A 411 -15.64 -2.26 13.11
C LYS A 411 -15.50 -2.03 11.59
N LEU A 412 -15.25 -0.77 11.22
CA LEU A 412 -15.00 -0.38 9.84
C LEU A 412 -13.50 -0.44 9.54
N TYR A 413 -12.92 -1.64 9.57
CA TYR A 413 -11.47 -1.85 9.48
C TYR A 413 -10.90 -1.67 8.08
N ASN A 414 -11.71 -1.82 7.05
CA ASN A 414 -11.29 -1.67 5.66
C ASN A 414 -11.55 -0.27 5.14
N SER A 415 -10.74 0.17 4.19
CA SER A 415 -10.91 1.46 3.54
C SER A 415 -10.54 1.45 2.06
N VAL A 416 -11.13 2.38 1.32
CA VAL A 416 -10.72 2.72 -0.04
C VAL A 416 -10.64 4.23 -0.20
N MET A 417 -9.52 4.70 -0.76
CA MET A 417 -9.32 6.10 -1.08
C MET A 417 -9.54 6.32 -2.59
N VAL A 418 -10.34 7.33 -2.92
CA VAL A 418 -10.66 7.69 -4.30
C VAL A 418 -10.52 9.19 -4.51
N TYR A 419 -10.15 9.60 -5.74
CA TYR A 419 -9.95 10.99 -6.10
C TYR A 419 -10.95 11.44 -7.17
N ASN A 420 -11.50 12.65 -7.00
CA ASN A 420 -12.31 13.34 -7.99
C ASN A 420 -13.45 12.51 -8.61
N VAL A 421 -14.13 11.71 -7.77
CA VAL A 421 -15.31 10.93 -8.14
C VAL A 421 -16.42 11.12 -7.12
N ASN A 422 -17.64 10.78 -7.48
CA ASN A 422 -18.80 10.82 -6.59
C ASN A 422 -19.53 9.46 -6.51
N GLU A 423 -18.89 8.41 -7.03
CA GLU A 423 -19.33 7.04 -6.89
C GLU A 423 -18.15 6.08 -6.92
N TYR A 424 -18.34 4.91 -6.32
CA TYR A 424 -17.38 3.82 -6.33
C TYR A 424 -18.10 2.47 -6.33
N TYR A 425 -17.69 1.57 -7.22
CA TYR A 425 -18.24 0.23 -7.28
C TYR A 425 -17.27 -0.75 -6.63
N LEU A 426 -17.49 -1.03 -5.34
CA LEU A 426 -16.69 -1.98 -4.57
C LEU A 426 -17.19 -3.40 -4.85
N LYS A 427 -16.27 -4.31 -5.17
CA LYS A 427 -16.56 -5.70 -5.55
C LYS A 427 -15.86 -6.73 -4.66
N ALA A 428 -15.49 -6.35 -3.46
CA ALA A 428 -14.63 -7.11 -2.54
C ALA A 428 -15.33 -7.61 -1.28
N LEU A 429 -16.68 -7.62 -1.26
CA LEU A 429 -17.46 -7.97 -0.07
C LEU A 429 -17.65 -9.48 0.07
N GLU A 430 -17.92 -9.92 1.29
CA GLU A 430 -18.43 -11.26 1.56
C GLU A 430 -19.88 -11.41 1.06
N ASN A 431 -20.20 -12.53 0.42
CA ASN A 431 -21.52 -12.74 -0.17
C ASN A 431 -22.63 -12.82 0.89
N ASP A 432 -22.35 -13.40 2.04
CA ASP A 432 -23.32 -13.78 3.08
C ASP A 432 -23.34 -12.85 4.30
N LYS A 433 -22.51 -11.80 4.32
CA LYS A 433 -22.39 -10.87 5.45
C LYS A 433 -23.11 -9.54 5.20
N PRO A 434 -23.62 -8.86 6.24
CA PRO A 434 -24.01 -7.46 6.17
C PRO A 434 -22.77 -6.57 6.02
N TYR A 435 -22.95 -5.36 5.47
CA TYR A 435 -21.88 -4.36 5.41
C TYR A 435 -22.38 -2.99 5.79
N TYR A 436 -21.49 -2.26 6.45
CA TYR A 436 -21.68 -0.91 6.95
C TYR A 436 -20.60 -0.01 6.39
N PHE A 437 -20.97 1.24 6.10
CA PHE A 437 -20.11 2.20 5.42
C PHE A 437 -20.15 3.56 6.09
N ARG A 438 -19.01 4.25 6.06
CA ARG A 438 -18.85 5.67 6.41
C ARG A 438 -17.93 6.30 5.39
N ILE A 439 -18.15 7.56 5.03
CA ILE A 439 -17.31 8.30 4.11
C ILE A 439 -16.86 9.62 4.73
N GLU A 440 -15.65 10.04 4.42
CA GLU A 440 -15.11 11.36 4.69
C GLU A 440 -14.47 11.93 3.41
N ALA A 441 -14.53 13.25 3.26
CA ALA A 441 -13.87 13.99 2.19
C ALA A 441 -12.54 14.56 2.69
N PHE A 442 -11.58 14.76 1.79
CA PHE A 442 -10.33 15.44 2.10
C PHE A 442 -9.90 16.39 0.98
N ASN A 443 -9.08 17.37 1.36
CA ASN A 443 -8.33 18.24 0.46
C ASN A 443 -6.96 18.58 1.08
N GLU A 444 -6.23 19.51 0.48
CA GLU A 444 -4.92 19.96 0.97
C GLU A 444 -4.97 20.63 2.37
N ASN A 445 -6.16 21.01 2.86
CA ASN A 445 -6.35 21.70 4.14
C ASN A 445 -6.80 20.75 5.27
N GLY A 446 -7.09 19.49 4.95
CA GLY A 446 -7.44 18.48 5.94
C GLY A 446 -8.61 17.57 5.54
N ILE A 447 -9.12 16.85 6.53
CA ILE A 447 -10.13 15.83 6.41
C ILE A 447 -11.43 16.32 7.04
N SER A 448 -12.57 16.09 6.37
CA SER A 448 -13.91 16.43 6.88
C SER A 448 -14.28 15.55 8.08
N PRO A 449 -15.29 15.93 8.89
CA PRO A 449 -15.97 14.94 9.72
C PRO A 449 -16.56 13.83 8.85
N GLY A 450 -16.49 12.58 9.34
CA GLY A 450 -17.13 11.44 8.69
C GLY A 450 -18.67 11.54 8.72
N THR A 451 -19.33 10.88 7.79
CA THR A 451 -20.79 10.73 7.83
C THR A 451 -21.21 9.81 8.99
N GLN A 452 -22.50 9.77 9.28
CA GLN A 452 -23.07 8.66 10.03
C GLN A 452 -22.79 7.35 9.29
N VAL A 453 -22.67 6.26 10.05
CA VAL A 453 -22.52 4.91 9.48
C VAL A 453 -23.87 4.49 8.89
N ILE A 454 -23.86 4.01 7.66
CA ILE A 454 -25.02 3.48 6.96
C ILE A 454 -24.84 1.99 6.69
N LYS A 455 -25.94 1.23 6.67
CA LYS A 455 -25.96 -0.16 6.22
C LYS A 455 -26.21 -0.20 4.72
N ALA A 456 -25.55 -1.11 4.00
CA ALA A 456 -25.88 -1.36 2.60
C ALA A 456 -27.24 -2.07 2.48
N GLU A 457 -28.06 -1.55 1.56
CA GLU A 457 -29.40 -2.06 1.22
C GLU A 457 -29.36 -2.87 -0.07
#